data_c12bb2f01f97f83766bd3ffa4a0873f5
#
_entry.id   c12bb2f01f97f83766bd3ffa4a0873f5
#
_cell.length_a   1.000
_cell.length_b   1.000
_cell.length_c   1.000
_cell.angle_alpha   90.00
_cell.angle_beta   90.00
_cell.angle_gamma   90.00
#
_symmetry.space_group_name_H-M   'P 1'
#
loop_
_entity.id
_entity.type
_entity.pdbx_description
1 polymer ?
#
loop_
_entity_poly.entity_id
_entity_poly.type
_entity_poly.pdbx_seq_one_letter_code
_entity_poly.pdbx_strand_id
1 'polypeptide(L)'
;MEGGIGLLGSLAPIILMFVIFYFLLIRPQQKRQKETREMQESLQKGDAVVTIGGMHGVVHALDEGTVIITVDNGTKLTYDRAAIRDVKSDQ
;
A
#
# COMPACT_ATOMS: atom_id res chain seq x y z
N MET A 1 -43.31 -2.18 20.56
CA MET A 1 -42.13 -2.23 21.38
C MET A 1 -41.21 -3.33 20.94
N GLU A 2 -41.70 -4.51 20.84
CA GLU A 2 -40.85 -5.59 20.36
C GLU A 2 -40.30 -5.32 18.97
N GLY A 3 -41.01 -4.57 18.16
CA GLY A 3 -40.56 -4.30 16.82
C GLY A 3 -39.17 -3.65 16.78
N GLY A 4 -38.96 -2.65 17.63
CA GLY A 4 -37.68 -1.95 17.66
C GLY A 4 -36.59 -2.82 18.25
N ILE A 5 -36.87 -3.41 19.41
CA ILE A 5 -35.87 -4.23 20.08
C ILE A 5 -35.65 -5.54 19.33
N GLY A 6 -36.70 -6.12 18.80
CA GLY A 6 -36.57 -7.35 18.03
C GLY A 6 -35.79 -7.16 16.77
N LEU A 7 -35.99 -6.04 16.09
CA LEU A 7 -35.22 -5.73 14.88
C LEU A 7 -33.74 -5.55 15.20
N LEU A 8 -33.43 -4.81 16.27
CA LEU A 8 -32.05 -4.62 16.68
C LEU A 8 -31.44 -5.96 17.11
N GLY A 9 -32.21 -6.79 17.81
CA GLY A 9 -31.73 -8.10 18.19
C GLY A 9 -31.49 -9.01 17.01
N SER A 10 -32.31 -8.90 15.96
CA SER A 10 -32.10 -9.68 14.74
C SER A 10 -30.87 -9.22 13.97
N LEU A 11 -30.56 -7.93 14.05
CA LEU A 11 -29.43 -7.40 13.33
C LEU A 11 -28.11 -7.52 14.11
N ALA A 12 -28.19 -7.75 15.42
CA ALA A 12 -27.00 -7.78 16.24
C ALA A 12 -25.95 -8.79 15.75
N PRO A 13 -26.30 -10.03 15.38
CA PRO A 13 -25.29 -10.96 14.87
C PRO A 13 -24.65 -10.45 13.57
N ILE A 14 -25.44 -9.81 12.71
CA ILE A 14 -24.93 -9.29 11.45
C ILE A 14 -23.98 -8.14 11.72
N ILE A 15 -24.34 -7.24 12.61
CA ILE A 15 -23.50 -6.10 12.96
C ILE A 15 -22.19 -6.60 13.58
N LEU A 16 -22.28 -7.57 14.45
CA LEU A 16 -21.10 -8.14 15.08
C LEU A 16 -20.17 -8.77 14.04
N MET A 17 -20.75 -9.46 13.06
CA MET A 17 -19.97 -10.06 11.98
C MET A 17 -19.23 -8.99 11.17
N PHE A 18 -19.91 -7.90 10.84
CA PHE A 18 -19.26 -6.80 10.10
C PHE A 18 -18.13 -6.16 10.91
N VAL A 19 -18.34 -5.99 12.21
CA VAL A 19 -17.30 -5.44 13.08
C VAL A 19 -16.09 -6.36 13.11
N ILE A 20 -16.32 -7.65 13.23
CA ILE A 20 -15.22 -8.62 13.23
C ILE A 20 -14.47 -8.60 11.91
N PHE A 21 -15.18 -8.60 10.78
CA PHE A 21 -14.54 -8.55 9.49
C PHE A 21 -13.74 -7.26 9.31
N TYR A 22 -14.28 -6.15 9.81
CA TYR A 22 -13.56 -4.88 9.72
C TYR A 22 -12.21 -4.97 10.43
N PHE A 23 -12.21 -5.46 11.67
CA PHE A 23 -10.97 -5.52 12.44
C PHE A 23 -10.00 -6.57 11.90
N LEU A 24 -10.51 -7.66 11.31
CA LEU A 24 -9.63 -8.74 10.85
C LEU A 24 -9.17 -8.58 9.41
N LEU A 25 -9.98 -7.94 8.57
CA LEU A 25 -9.69 -7.88 7.13
C LEU A 25 -9.38 -6.49 6.63
N ILE A 26 -10.17 -5.51 7.05
CA ILE A 26 -10.05 -4.17 6.47
C ILE A 26 -8.97 -3.36 7.17
N ARG A 27 -8.93 -3.42 8.47
CA ARG A 27 -7.96 -2.67 9.24
C ARG A 27 -6.51 -3.04 8.90
N PRO A 28 -6.15 -4.35 8.82
CA PRO A 28 -4.80 -4.70 8.40
C PRO A 28 -4.45 -4.23 7.00
N GLN A 29 -5.42 -4.27 6.08
CA GLN A 29 -5.19 -3.78 4.72
C GLN A 29 -4.90 -2.29 4.70
N GLN A 30 -5.64 -1.52 5.48
CA GLN A 30 -5.43 -0.08 5.57
C GLN A 30 -4.04 0.24 6.11
N LYS A 31 -3.60 -0.52 7.09
CA LYS A 31 -2.28 -0.33 7.66
C LYS A 31 -1.20 -0.60 6.62
N ARG A 32 -1.34 -1.67 5.84
CA ARG A 32 -0.38 -2.00 4.79
C ARG A 32 -0.35 -0.93 3.71
N GLN A 33 -1.52 -0.43 3.31
CA GLN A 33 -1.59 0.63 2.32
C GLN A 33 -0.90 1.89 2.80
N LYS A 34 -1.08 2.23 4.07
CA LYS A 34 -0.43 3.39 4.65
C LYS A 34 1.08 3.22 4.66
N GLU A 35 1.57 2.06 5.06
CA GLU A 35 3.00 1.78 5.07
C GLU A 35 3.59 1.86 3.67
N THR A 36 2.90 1.31 2.68
CA THR A 36 3.34 1.36 1.30
C THR A 36 3.39 2.79 0.80
N ARG A 37 2.37 3.58 1.11
CA ARG A 37 2.35 4.99 0.70
C ARG A 37 3.48 5.78 1.33
N GLU A 38 3.72 5.56 2.62
CA GLU A 38 4.82 6.22 3.31
C GLU A 38 6.16 5.85 2.69
N MET A 39 6.34 4.59 2.34
CA MET A 39 7.53 4.13 1.68
C MET A 39 7.71 4.82 0.32
N GLN A 40 6.62 4.89 -0.47
CA GLN A 40 6.68 5.53 -1.77
C GLN A 40 6.95 7.01 -1.68
N GLU A 41 6.45 7.67 -0.64
CA GLU A 41 6.68 9.10 -0.45
C GLU A 41 8.07 9.40 0.09
N SER A 42 8.70 8.45 0.74
CA SER A 42 10.03 8.65 1.32
C SER A 42 11.16 8.18 0.43
N LEU A 43 10.89 7.83 -0.82
CA LEU A 43 11.93 7.43 -1.76
C LEU A 43 12.99 8.51 -1.93
N GLN A 44 14.24 8.09 -2.05
CA GLN A 44 15.37 9.00 -2.22
C GLN A 44 16.26 8.52 -3.36
N LYS A 45 17.03 9.43 -3.92
CA LYS A 45 17.99 9.07 -4.96
C LYS A 45 18.97 8.05 -4.39
N GLY A 46 19.29 7.06 -5.19
CA GLY A 46 20.20 6.01 -4.79
C GLY A 46 19.55 4.83 -4.12
N ASP A 47 18.25 4.91 -3.81
CA ASP A 47 17.55 3.78 -3.22
C ASP A 47 17.41 2.65 -4.25
N ALA A 48 17.68 1.44 -3.83
CA ALA A 48 17.41 0.26 -4.67
C ALA A 48 15.95 -0.11 -4.48
N VAL A 49 15.22 -0.23 -5.58
CA VAL A 49 13.77 -0.45 -5.54
C VAL A 49 13.37 -1.61 -6.44
N VAL A 50 12.18 -2.13 -6.17
CA VAL A 50 11.54 -3.16 -6.98
C VAL A 50 10.17 -2.65 -7.37
N THR A 51 9.85 -2.69 -8.66
CA THR A 51 8.53 -2.26 -9.13
C THR A 51 7.50 -3.38 -8.95
N ILE A 52 6.23 -3.04 -9.15
CA ILE A 52 5.14 -4.00 -9.03
C ILE A 52 5.37 -5.20 -9.98
N GLY A 53 5.93 -4.95 -11.15
CA GLY A 53 6.21 -6.03 -12.09
C GLY A 53 7.45 -6.85 -11.77
N GLY A 54 8.15 -6.52 -10.68
CA GLY A 54 9.32 -7.27 -10.29
C GLY A 54 10.62 -6.74 -10.88
N MET A 55 10.61 -5.58 -11.52
CA MET A 55 11.83 -5.02 -12.08
C MET A 55 12.65 -4.33 -11.00
N HIS A 56 13.92 -4.65 -10.94
CA HIS A 56 14.83 -4.06 -9.96
C HIS A 56 15.59 -2.91 -10.59
N GLY A 57 15.80 -1.86 -9.82
CA GLY A 57 16.55 -0.71 -10.29
C GLY A 57 16.94 0.18 -9.14
N VAL A 58 17.59 1.30 -9.49
CA VAL A 58 18.06 2.27 -8.51
C VAL A 58 17.44 3.63 -8.86
N VAL A 59 16.95 4.34 -7.86
CA VAL A 59 16.33 5.64 -8.09
C VAL A 59 17.38 6.63 -8.59
N HIS A 60 17.15 7.17 -9.78
CA HIS A 60 18.02 8.18 -10.38
C HIS A 60 17.54 9.58 -10.07
N ALA A 61 16.25 9.82 -10.13
CA ALA A 61 15.65 11.12 -9.86
C ALA A 61 14.21 10.93 -9.40
N LEU A 62 13.67 11.94 -8.73
CA LEU A 62 12.34 11.91 -8.17
C LEU A 62 11.58 13.15 -8.58
N ASP A 63 10.28 12.98 -8.78
CA ASP A 63 9.36 14.09 -9.01
C ASP A 63 8.14 13.85 -8.10
N GLU A 64 7.17 14.74 -8.16
CA GLU A 64 6.03 14.66 -7.25
C GLU A 64 5.27 13.33 -7.36
N GLY A 65 4.97 12.90 -8.55
CA GLY A 65 4.19 11.69 -8.75
C GLY A 65 4.95 10.59 -9.45
N THR A 66 6.21 10.82 -9.84
CA THR A 66 6.96 9.85 -10.62
C THR A 66 8.36 9.67 -10.07
N VAL A 67 9.00 8.61 -10.52
CA VAL A 67 10.36 8.30 -10.15
C VAL A 67 11.09 7.77 -11.38
N ILE A 68 12.30 8.22 -11.60
CA ILE A 68 13.14 7.73 -12.70
C ILE A 68 14.08 6.69 -12.12
N ILE A 69 14.06 5.50 -12.68
CA ILE A 69 14.83 4.37 -12.19
C ILE A 69 15.85 3.97 -13.23
N THR A 70 17.09 3.75 -12.81
CA THR A 70 18.13 3.22 -13.67
C THR A 70 18.19 1.71 -13.49
N VAL A 71 18.07 0.98 -14.58
CA VAL A 71 18.15 -0.49 -14.56
C VAL A 71 19.56 -0.94 -14.96
N ASP A 72 19.79 -2.25 -14.95
CA ASP A 72 21.14 -2.84 -15.06
C ASP A 72 21.98 -2.31 -16.22
N ASN A 73 21.37 -2.09 -17.35
CA ASN A 73 22.12 -1.65 -18.53
C ASN A 73 22.27 -0.12 -18.62
N GLY A 74 21.94 0.58 -17.56
CA GLY A 74 22.02 2.03 -17.55
C GLY A 74 20.81 2.75 -18.12
N THR A 75 19.82 2.01 -18.58
CA THR A 75 18.62 2.61 -19.15
C THR A 75 17.80 3.24 -18.03
N LYS A 76 17.28 4.44 -18.29
CA LYS A 76 16.46 5.14 -17.32
C LYS A 76 15.00 4.99 -17.71
N LEU A 77 14.19 4.59 -16.76
CA LEU A 77 12.77 4.38 -16.96
C LEU A 77 11.98 5.23 -15.98
N THR A 78 10.90 5.81 -16.45
CA THR A 78 10.02 6.63 -15.59
C THR A 78 8.85 5.79 -15.15
N TYR A 79 8.65 5.72 -13.84
CA TYR A 79 7.54 5.00 -13.26
C TYR A 79 6.76 5.95 -12.37
N ASP A 80 5.49 5.66 -12.16
CA ASP A 80 4.74 6.32 -11.11
C ASP A 80 5.29 5.86 -9.77
N ARG A 81 5.29 6.73 -8.77
CA ARG A 81 5.71 6.33 -7.42
C ARG A 81 4.87 5.16 -6.92
N ALA A 82 3.59 5.14 -7.28
CA ALA A 82 2.69 4.04 -6.89
C ALA A 82 3.07 2.70 -7.50
N ALA A 83 3.92 2.68 -8.52
CA ALA A 83 4.40 1.45 -9.13
C ALA A 83 5.59 0.84 -8.42
N ILE A 84 6.12 1.49 -7.39
CA ILE A 84 7.21 0.93 -6.60
C ILE A 84 6.61 0.02 -5.53
N ARG A 85 6.95 -1.25 -5.59
CA ARG A 85 6.45 -2.24 -4.65
C ARG A 85 7.26 -2.25 -3.35
N ASP A 86 8.56 -2.08 -3.46
CA ASP A 86 9.42 -2.25 -2.31
C ASP A 86 10.71 -1.44 -2.49
N VAL A 87 11.32 -1.08 -1.37
CA VAL A 87 12.62 -0.45 -1.35
C VAL A 87 13.57 -1.40 -0.65
N LYS A 88 14.64 -1.79 -1.32
CA LYS A 88 15.61 -2.67 -0.71
C LYS A 88 16.50 -1.84 0.20
N SER A 89 16.50 -2.16 1.47
CA SER A 89 17.44 -1.54 2.38
C SER A 89 18.78 -2.11 2.16
N ASP A 90 19.72 -1.23 2.08
CA ASP A 90 20.98 -1.69 1.94
C ASP A 90 21.52 -2.21 3.17
N GLN A 91 21.50 -2.51 3.50
CA GLN A 91 22.16 -2.81 4.45
C GLN A 91 22.51 -3.37 4.58
#